data_65694aa4058c3a0f1d2ee7c4ea9e9328
#
_entry.id   65694aa4058c3a0f1d2ee7c4ea9e9328
#
_cell.length_a   1.000
_cell.length_b   1.000
_cell.length_c   1.000
_cell.angle_alpha   90.00
_cell.angle_beta   90.00
_cell.angle_gamma   90.00
#
_symmetry.space_group_name_H-M   'P 1'
#
loop_
_entity.id
_entity.type
_entity.pdbx_description
1 polymer ?
#
loop_
_entity_poly.entity_id
_entity_poly.type
_entity_poly.pdbx_seq_one_letter_code
_entity_poly.pdbx_strand_id
1 'polypeptide(L)'
;MAAPRAAVAARPAADRLARGAERLLRVIGDGRTGLFLLIATGLANGVAAFLPDGPRRLDGAPYAVLLGALALSGVATVAVRAPSAWREWQRPGPVQPGAGALQAVLEAEQPHEAILATLRSAGYRARLEESRRGWAIHAVRRGWSRFAGIGSHLAVVVIVLGAAIGAAFGSETLFSLLPGDQALLDTPRAGFSSAVRLEDFDAEFGADGRPSRLDTAVTFLRDGAPVRLATLRVNQPGDFDGYLVHPWTYGPAVRLRVTTLGGSALLDAPVPLDQVRDGTPVGSADLPTAGVTLGLAITDAAANELGVSVVGDDGLIDTARLRPGQEARIGDLRVELASFDAWVTFLSRRDPGLLVLFSGAILLSASLAVAFWLPRRRLTIRHSTDGPRLVLRGERFDVPADELARLGPRLSARP
;
A
#
# COMPACT_ATOMS: atom_id res chain seq x y z
N MET A 1 67.21 5.44 2.27
CA MET A 1 65.94 5.60 2.98
C MET A 1 65.15 6.76 2.31
N ALA A 2 64.23 6.46 1.45
CA ALA A 2 63.38 7.46 0.79
C ALA A 2 61.99 7.34 1.41
N ALA A 3 61.53 8.39 2.11
CA ALA A 3 60.19 8.48 2.71
C ALA A 3 59.09 8.74 1.66
N PRO A 4 57.89 8.22 1.86
CA PRO A 4 56.86 8.20 0.83
C PRO A 4 56.22 9.58 0.66
N ARG A 5 56.46 10.24 -0.48
CA ARG A 5 55.80 11.51 -0.90
C ARG A 5 54.39 11.34 -1.46
N ALA A 6 53.81 10.12 -1.47
CA ALA A 6 52.50 9.85 -2.09
C ALA A 6 51.29 10.20 -1.22
N ALA A 7 51.43 10.40 0.08
CA ALA A 7 50.27 10.61 0.98
C ALA A 7 49.71 12.06 1.04
N VAL A 8 50.46 13.05 0.53
CA VAL A 8 50.06 14.48 0.62
C VAL A 8 49.16 14.93 -0.55
N ALA A 9 49.26 14.27 -1.70
CA ALA A 9 48.46 14.65 -2.89
C ALA A 9 47.01 14.09 -2.90
N ALA A 10 46.70 13.07 -2.12
CA ALA A 10 45.38 12.44 -2.10
C ALA A 10 44.34 13.23 -1.27
N ARG A 11 44.76 14.01 -0.27
CA ARG A 11 43.89 14.80 0.61
C ARG A 11 43.02 15.85 -0.13
N PRO A 12 43.56 16.70 -1.02
CA PRO A 12 42.75 17.73 -1.70
C PRO A 12 41.75 17.16 -2.74
N ALA A 13 41.96 15.93 -3.24
CA ALA A 13 41.01 15.27 -4.13
C ALA A 13 39.86 14.65 -3.32
N ALA A 14 40.12 14.00 -2.20
CA ALA A 14 39.11 13.49 -1.28
C ALA A 14 38.24 14.59 -0.73
N ASP A 15 38.80 15.76 -0.37
CA ASP A 15 38.04 16.92 0.11
C ASP A 15 37.16 17.55 -0.99
N ARG A 16 37.56 17.50 -2.26
CA ARG A 16 36.73 17.94 -3.39
C ARG A 16 35.57 17.00 -3.65
N LEU A 17 35.80 15.69 -3.62
CA LEU A 17 34.76 14.67 -3.75
C LEU A 17 33.76 14.75 -2.60
N ALA A 18 34.24 14.88 -1.37
CA ALA A 18 33.36 15.04 -0.19
C ALA A 18 32.47 16.27 -0.28
N ARG A 19 33.02 17.42 -0.70
CA ARG A 19 32.23 18.66 -0.91
C ARG A 19 31.25 18.52 -2.07
N GLY A 20 31.59 17.80 -3.14
CA GLY A 20 30.71 17.49 -4.25
C GLY A 20 29.53 16.63 -3.81
N ALA A 21 29.82 15.55 -3.08
CA ALA A 21 28.79 14.66 -2.52
C ALA A 21 27.86 15.39 -1.54
N GLU A 22 28.41 16.24 -0.68
CA GLU A 22 27.60 17.04 0.24
C GLU A 22 26.68 18.05 -0.47
N ARG A 23 27.14 18.68 -1.54
CA ARG A 23 26.30 19.56 -2.38
C ARG A 23 25.19 18.77 -3.06
N LEU A 24 25.51 17.61 -3.62
CA LEU A 24 24.52 16.73 -4.26
C LEU A 24 23.46 16.27 -3.25
N LEU A 25 23.87 15.82 -2.06
CA LEU A 25 22.94 15.44 -0.99
C LEU A 25 22.04 16.59 -0.56
N ARG A 26 22.55 17.82 -0.53
CA ARG A 26 21.73 19.00 -0.20
C ARG A 26 20.69 19.31 -1.29
N VAL A 27 21.04 19.15 -2.56
CA VAL A 27 20.12 19.37 -3.69
C VAL A 27 19.03 18.29 -3.71
N ILE A 28 19.43 17.02 -3.58
CA ILE A 28 18.50 15.88 -3.57
C ILE A 28 17.60 15.94 -2.32
N GLY A 29 18.14 16.31 -1.16
CA GLY A 29 17.43 16.46 0.11
C GLY A 29 16.74 17.80 0.28
N ASP A 30 16.67 18.66 -0.75
CA ASP A 30 15.86 19.88 -0.68
C ASP A 30 14.37 19.53 -0.69
N GLY A 31 13.61 20.20 0.18
CA GLY A 31 12.17 20.01 0.27
C GLY A 31 11.42 20.30 -1.03
N ARG A 32 11.95 21.16 -1.90
CA ARG A 32 11.38 21.44 -3.23
C ARG A 32 11.52 20.24 -4.17
N THR A 33 12.69 19.60 -4.17
CA THR A 33 12.95 18.38 -4.95
C THR A 33 12.01 17.26 -4.52
N GLY A 34 11.90 17.01 -3.21
CA GLY A 34 10.99 16.01 -2.65
C GLY A 34 9.52 16.30 -2.98
N LEU A 35 9.08 17.57 -2.89
CA LEU A 35 7.72 17.97 -3.23
C LEU A 35 7.44 17.76 -4.72
N PHE A 36 8.36 18.13 -5.60
CA PHE A 36 8.22 17.91 -7.05
C PHE A 36 8.07 16.42 -7.37
N LEU A 37 8.92 15.58 -6.81
CA LEU A 37 8.85 14.12 -7.00
C LEU A 37 7.56 13.53 -6.45
N LEU A 38 7.07 14.01 -5.33
CA LEU A 38 5.80 13.58 -4.74
C LEU A 38 4.61 13.94 -5.65
N ILE A 39 4.59 15.18 -6.15
CA ILE A 39 3.55 15.64 -7.10
C ILE A 39 3.62 14.83 -8.39
N ALA A 40 4.82 14.61 -8.95
CA ALA A 40 5.00 13.81 -10.15
C ALA A 40 4.49 12.37 -9.97
N THR A 41 4.80 11.75 -8.82
CA THR A 41 4.29 10.42 -8.47
C THR A 41 2.77 10.42 -8.32
N GLY A 42 2.20 11.42 -7.65
CA GLY A 42 0.75 11.57 -7.48
C GLY A 42 0.03 11.75 -8.82
N LEU A 43 0.58 12.58 -9.72
CA LEU A 43 0.03 12.79 -11.07
C LEU A 43 0.12 11.51 -11.91
N ALA A 44 1.25 10.79 -11.88
CA ALA A 44 1.39 9.52 -12.59
C ALA A 44 0.33 8.50 -12.17
N ASN A 45 0.11 8.34 -10.84
CA ASN A 45 -0.95 7.47 -10.31
C ASN A 45 -2.34 7.97 -10.69
N GLY A 46 -2.59 9.28 -10.57
CA GLY A 46 -3.88 9.88 -10.92
C GLY A 46 -4.22 9.66 -12.39
N VAL A 47 -3.28 9.91 -13.31
CA VAL A 47 -3.48 9.67 -14.74
C VAL A 47 -3.70 8.18 -15.03
N ALA A 48 -2.89 7.31 -14.43
CA ALA A 48 -3.04 5.87 -14.61
C ALA A 48 -4.41 5.34 -14.15
N ALA A 49 -5.01 5.91 -13.11
CA ALA A 49 -6.32 5.50 -12.62
C ALA A 49 -7.46 5.72 -13.63
N PHE A 50 -7.29 6.64 -14.61
CA PHE A 50 -8.31 6.95 -15.63
C PHE A 50 -8.01 6.30 -17.00
N LEU A 51 -6.88 5.62 -17.15
CA LEU A 51 -6.51 4.96 -18.41
C LEU A 51 -6.90 3.48 -18.41
N PRO A 52 -7.35 2.93 -19.55
CA PRO A 52 -7.43 1.49 -19.73
C PRO A 52 -6.05 0.85 -19.47
N ASP A 53 -6.01 -0.21 -18.69
CA ASP A 53 -4.76 -0.87 -18.25
C ASP A 53 -3.77 0.05 -17.52
N GLY A 54 -4.25 1.17 -16.97
CA GLY A 54 -3.43 2.17 -16.29
C GLY A 54 -2.49 1.63 -15.21
N PRO A 55 -2.93 0.73 -14.31
CA PRO A 55 -2.05 0.12 -13.32
C PRO A 55 -0.86 -0.62 -13.94
N ARG A 56 -1.07 -1.38 -15.04
CA ARG A 56 0.01 -2.09 -15.75
C ARG A 56 1.03 -1.15 -16.39
N ARG A 57 0.66 0.10 -16.70
CA ARG A 57 1.58 1.11 -17.22
C ARG A 57 2.54 1.65 -16.16
N LEU A 58 2.20 1.49 -14.88
CA LEU A 58 3.06 1.87 -13.76
C LEU A 58 4.06 0.77 -13.38
N ASP A 59 3.97 -0.42 -13.96
CA ASP A 59 4.93 -1.51 -13.73
C ASP A 59 6.26 -1.32 -14.49
N GLY A 60 6.38 -0.21 -15.24
CA GLY A 60 7.54 0.08 -16.07
C GLY A 60 8.73 0.70 -15.33
N ALA A 61 9.92 0.53 -15.91
CA ALA A 61 11.17 1.12 -15.40
C ALA A 61 11.09 2.64 -15.11
N PRO A 62 10.40 3.49 -15.91
CA PRO A 62 10.31 4.92 -15.62
C PRO A 62 9.63 5.22 -14.28
N TYR A 63 8.58 4.49 -13.93
CA TYR A 63 7.90 4.67 -12.66
C TYR A 63 8.74 4.17 -11.47
N ALA A 64 9.43 3.04 -11.62
CA ALA A 64 10.37 2.55 -10.64
C ALA A 64 11.52 3.56 -10.37
N VAL A 65 12.04 4.21 -11.41
CA VAL A 65 13.03 5.28 -11.28
C VAL A 65 12.47 6.48 -10.53
N LEU A 66 11.22 6.88 -10.80
CA LEU A 66 10.55 7.97 -10.10
C LEU A 66 10.38 7.67 -8.59
N LEU A 67 9.93 6.46 -8.25
CA LEU A 67 9.84 6.01 -6.86
C LEU A 67 11.19 5.93 -6.17
N GLY A 68 12.22 5.42 -6.86
CA GLY A 68 13.59 5.38 -6.38
C GLY A 68 14.15 6.77 -6.10
N ALA A 69 13.91 7.73 -6.99
CA ALA A 69 14.29 9.12 -6.80
C ALA A 69 13.59 9.76 -5.60
N LEU A 70 12.29 9.48 -5.42
CA LEU A 70 11.51 9.96 -4.27
C LEU A 70 12.06 9.38 -2.95
N ALA A 71 12.35 8.08 -2.90
CA ALA A 71 12.95 7.43 -1.74
C ALA A 71 14.33 8.01 -1.43
N LEU A 72 15.18 8.17 -2.44
CA LEU A 72 16.51 8.77 -2.30
C LEU A 72 16.44 10.21 -1.77
N SER A 73 15.50 11.02 -2.27
CA SER A 73 15.25 12.37 -1.75
C SER A 73 14.83 12.34 -0.28
N GLY A 74 13.99 11.39 0.11
CA GLY A 74 13.60 11.18 1.51
C GLY A 74 14.79 10.84 2.40
N VAL A 75 15.62 9.88 2.00
CA VAL A 75 16.85 9.50 2.72
C VAL A 75 17.80 10.68 2.84
N ALA A 76 18.05 11.41 1.76
CA ALA A 76 18.93 12.58 1.76
C ALA A 76 18.40 13.68 2.70
N THR A 77 17.09 13.91 2.71
CA THR A 77 16.44 14.86 3.64
C THR A 77 16.65 14.45 5.10
N VAL A 78 16.46 13.18 5.42
CA VAL A 78 16.69 12.64 6.77
C VAL A 78 18.16 12.84 7.16
N ALA A 79 19.10 12.43 6.29
CA ALA A 79 20.53 12.51 6.53
C ALA A 79 20.99 13.96 6.80
N VAL A 80 20.51 14.93 6.03
CA VAL A 80 20.87 16.35 6.15
C VAL A 80 20.22 16.99 7.38
N ARG A 81 18.97 16.69 7.68
CA ARG A 81 18.19 17.37 8.72
C ARG A 81 18.29 16.75 10.11
N ALA A 82 18.47 15.42 10.21
CA ALA A 82 18.49 14.73 11.50
C ALA A 82 19.60 15.25 12.46
N PRO A 83 20.88 15.43 12.03
CA PRO A 83 21.93 15.93 12.92
C PRO A 83 21.64 17.32 13.46
N SER A 84 21.07 18.19 12.64
CA SER A 84 20.72 19.56 13.07
C SER A 84 19.53 19.56 14.03
N ALA A 85 18.53 18.71 13.79
CA ALA A 85 17.38 18.55 14.67
C ALA A 85 17.80 18.00 16.04
N TRP A 86 18.70 17.02 16.05
CA TRP A 86 19.24 16.43 17.27
C TRP A 86 20.01 17.46 18.11
N ARG A 87 20.93 18.22 17.50
CA ARG A 87 21.70 19.27 18.18
C ARG A 87 20.79 20.34 18.78
N GLU A 88 19.78 20.80 18.04
CA GLU A 88 18.85 21.81 18.50
C GLU A 88 17.90 21.28 19.58
N TRP A 89 17.53 20.00 19.52
CA TRP A 89 16.77 19.34 20.58
C TRP A 89 17.57 19.26 21.88
N GLN A 90 18.86 18.96 21.80
CA GLN A 90 19.74 18.93 22.98
C GLN A 90 20.03 20.32 23.51
N ARG A 91 20.31 21.31 22.65
CA ARG A 91 20.71 22.66 23.01
C ARG A 91 19.89 23.69 22.23
N PRO A 92 18.91 24.35 22.89
CA PRO A 92 18.16 25.43 22.26
C PRO A 92 19.12 26.53 21.78
N GLY A 93 19.01 26.93 20.53
CA GLY A 93 19.81 27.98 19.91
C GLY A 93 19.04 29.28 19.74
N PRO A 94 19.73 30.35 19.32
CA PRO A 94 19.14 31.66 19.13
C PRO A 94 18.02 31.70 18.12
N VAL A 95 16.98 32.46 18.38
CA VAL A 95 15.95 32.86 17.41
C VAL A 95 16.35 34.18 16.82
N GLN A 96 16.50 34.23 15.49
CA GLN A 96 16.78 35.46 14.78
C GLN A 96 15.47 36.22 14.50
N PRO A 97 15.46 37.55 14.63
CA PRO A 97 14.38 38.38 14.12
C PRO A 97 14.20 38.14 12.60
N GLY A 98 12.97 38.07 12.13
CA GLY A 98 12.67 37.86 10.71
C GLY A 98 11.20 37.62 10.51
N ALA A 99 10.80 37.34 9.26
CA ALA A 99 9.42 37.09 8.92
C ALA A 99 8.80 35.96 9.79
N GLY A 100 7.66 36.25 10.41
CA GLY A 100 6.94 35.33 11.30
C GLY A 100 7.49 35.27 12.74
N ALA A 101 8.45 36.09 13.11
CA ALA A 101 8.88 36.26 14.51
C ALA A 101 8.21 37.49 15.12
N LEU A 102 7.58 37.33 16.29
CA LEU A 102 7.11 38.43 17.10
C LEU A 102 8.24 38.95 18.00
N GLN A 103 8.29 40.26 18.19
CA GLN A 103 9.23 40.92 19.07
C GLN A 103 8.46 41.73 20.11
N ALA A 104 8.89 41.69 21.35
CA ALA A 104 8.36 42.48 22.42
C ALA A 104 9.52 42.94 23.33
N VAL A 105 9.39 44.13 23.93
CA VAL A 105 10.24 44.58 25.02
C VAL A 105 9.54 44.21 26.32
N LEU A 106 10.25 43.61 27.26
CA LEU A 106 9.71 43.27 28.57
C LEU A 106 9.83 44.52 29.48
N GLU A 107 8.72 44.84 30.14
CA GLU A 107 8.58 46.08 30.93
C GLU A 107 9.42 46.10 32.21
N ALA A 108 9.87 44.95 32.69
CA ALA A 108 10.69 44.83 33.89
C ALA A 108 11.90 43.91 33.66
N GLU A 109 13.02 44.30 34.20
CA GLU A 109 14.21 43.48 34.26
C GLU A 109 14.11 42.54 35.48
N GLN A 110 13.97 41.24 35.19
CA GLN A 110 13.92 40.21 36.22
C GLN A 110 15.27 39.49 36.33
N PRO A 111 15.61 38.93 37.50
CA PRO A 111 16.74 38.02 37.64
C PRO A 111 16.64 36.85 36.65
N HIS A 112 17.75 36.43 36.06
CA HIS A 112 17.80 35.35 35.05
C HIS A 112 17.16 34.07 35.57
N GLU A 113 17.33 33.74 36.86
CA GLU A 113 16.76 32.59 37.53
C GLU A 113 15.22 32.61 37.53
N ALA A 114 14.61 33.76 37.77
CA ALA A 114 13.16 33.94 37.76
C ALA A 114 12.60 33.79 36.34
N ILE A 115 13.28 34.33 35.33
CA ILE A 115 12.93 34.13 33.93
C ILE A 115 13.01 32.64 33.56
N LEU A 116 14.10 31.96 33.94
CA LEU A 116 14.28 30.52 33.68
C LEU A 116 13.21 29.65 34.36
N ALA A 117 12.86 29.99 35.63
CA ALA A 117 11.81 29.30 36.38
C ALA A 117 10.45 29.49 35.71
N THR A 118 10.11 30.71 35.30
CA THR A 118 8.88 31.04 34.56
C THR A 118 8.78 30.27 33.24
N LEU A 119 9.85 30.20 32.46
CA LEU A 119 9.88 29.46 31.21
C LEU A 119 9.76 27.95 31.42
N ARG A 120 10.42 27.39 32.45
CA ARG A 120 10.31 25.96 32.78
C ARG A 120 8.91 25.61 33.25
N SER A 121 8.27 26.43 34.08
CA SER A 121 6.87 26.22 34.49
C SER A 121 5.88 26.28 33.33
N ALA A 122 6.23 27.04 32.26
CA ALA A 122 5.47 27.10 31.00
C ALA A 122 5.78 25.95 30.03
N GLY A 123 6.62 24.99 30.43
CA GLY A 123 6.97 23.79 29.63
C GLY A 123 8.08 24.06 28.61
N TYR A 124 8.87 25.11 28.78
CA TYR A 124 10.04 25.39 27.96
C TYR A 124 11.30 24.73 28.54
N ARG A 125 12.12 24.19 27.66
CA ARG A 125 13.53 23.90 27.96
C ARG A 125 14.31 25.16 27.68
N ALA A 126 14.86 25.79 28.71
CA ALA A 126 15.55 27.06 28.62
C ALA A 126 17.01 26.92 29.03
N ARG A 127 17.88 27.69 28.35
CA ARG A 127 19.31 27.77 28.59
C ARG A 127 19.74 29.23 28.63
N LEU A 128 20.51 29.61 29.65
CA LEU A 128 21.21 30.87 29.74
C LEU A 128 22.53 30.77 28.97
N GLU A 129 22.84 31.81 28.22
CA GLU A 129 24.11 32.02 27.54
C GLU A 129 24.65 33.42 27.93
N GLU A 130 25.76 33.46 28.63
CA GLU A 130 26.44 34.66 29.01
C GLU A 130 27.57 34.94 28.04
N SER A 131 27.77 36.24 27.70
CA SER A 131 28.81 36.69 26.82
C SER A 131 29.34 38.06 27.29
N ARG A 132 30.47 38.50 26.76
CA ARG A 132 31.01 39.85 27.03
C ARG A 132 30.06 40.98 26.60
N ARG A 133 29.05 40.71 25.79
CA ARG A 133 28.05 41.67 25.27
C ARG A 133 26.72 41.63 26.03
N GLY A 134 26.66 40.91 27.15
CA GLY A 134 25.45 40.70 27.93
C GLY A 134 25.01 39.23 27.94
N TRP A 135 23.77 39.00 28.31
CA TRP A 135 23.20 37.66 28.44
C TRP A 135 22.10 37.44 27.44
N ALA A 136 21.85 36.15 27.15
CA ALA A 136 20.70 35.70 26.35
C ALA A 136 20.13 34.40 26.93
N ILE A 137 18.82 34.28 26.96
CA ILE A 137 18.12 33.05 27.30
C ILE A 137 17.48 32.48 26.04
N HIS A 138 17.87 31.27 25.68
CA HIS A 138 17.31 30.54 24.57
C HIS A 138 16.39 29.44 25.09
N ALA A 139 15.15 29.39 24.59
CA ALA A 139 14.19 28.43 25.07
C ALA A 139 13.38 27.80 23.93
N VAL A 140 13.03 26.55 24.11
CA VAL A 140 12.22 25.76 23.15
C VAL A 140 11.16 24.97 23.90
N ARG A 141 9.94 25.03 23.40
CA ARG A 141 8.83 24.19 23.82
C ARG A 141 8.51 23.18 22.71
N ARG A 142 8.29 21.92 23.07
CA ARG A 142 8.04 20.81 22.13
C ARG A 142 9.15 20.68 21.06
N GLY A 143 10.41 20.84 21.45
CA GLY A 143 11.56 20.78 20.54
C GLY A 143 11.65 19.46 19.75
N TRP A 144 11.11 18.37 20.31
CA TRP A 144 11.05 17.06 19.68
C TRP A 144 10.11 17.02 18.46
N SER A 145 9.11 17.92 18.37
CA SER A 145 8.21 17.93 17.20
C SER A 145 8.91 18.25 15.88
N ARG A 146 10.15 18.76 15.92
CA ARG A 146 11.00 18.89 14.73
C ARG A 146 11.27 17.55 14.05
N PHE A 147 11.29 16.46 14.82
CA PHE A 147 11.46 15.11 14.27
C PHE A 147 10.24 14.64 13.46
N ALA A 148 9.07 15.26 13.64
CA ALA A 148 7.89 14.93 12.84
C ALA A 148 8.11 15.20 11.34
N GLY A 149 8.77 16.32 10.98
CA GLY A 149 9.13 16.58 9.59
C GLY A 149 10.15 15.58 9.03
N ILE A 150 11.04 15.05 9.87
CA ILE A 150 11.98 14.00 9.48
C ILE A 150 11.25 12.66 9.38
N GLY A 151 10.36 12.38 10.34
CA GLY A 151 9.52 11.19 10.37
C GLY A 151 8.62 11.06 9.12
N SER A 152 8.06 12.16 8.62
CA SER A 152 7.26 12.12 7.39
C SER A 152 8.08 11.74 6.15
N HIS A 153 9.32 12.21 6.02
CA HIS A 153 10.19 11.79 4.93
C HIS A 153 10.63 10.33 5.07
N LEU A 154 10.95 9.89 6.30
CA LEU A 154 11.26 8.49 6.57
C LEU A 154 10.05 7.59 6.26
N ALA A 155 8.85 8.02 6.61
CA ALA A 155 7.61 7.29 6.32
C ALA A 155 7.43 7.05 4.82
N VAL A 156 7.66 8.06 3.98
CA VAL A 156 7.61 7.91 2.52
C VAL A 156 8.63 6.87 2.03
N VAL A 157 9.85 6.88 2.58
CA VAL A 157 10.87 5.87 2.25
C VAL A 157 10.38 4.46 2.62
N VAL A 158 9.79 4.29 3.81
CA VAL A 158 9.24 3.00 4.27
C VAL A 158 8.09 2.54 3.39
N ILE A 159 7.18 3.45 2.98
CA ILE A 159 6.08 3.14 2.05
C ILE A 159 6.63 2.64 0.71
N VAL A 160 7.58 3.36 0.12
CA VAL A 160 8.21 2.98 -1.16
C VAL A 160 8.95 1.64 -1.03
N LEU A 161 9.64 1.42 0.09
CA LEU A 161 10.29 0.14 0.37
C LEU A 161 9.27 -1.01 0.48
N GLY A 162 8.15 -0.79 1.17
CA GLY A 162 7.05 -1.77 1.25
C GLY A 162 6.51 -2.10 -0.13
N ALA A 163 6.24 -1.09 -0.96
CA ALA A 163 5.79 -1.30 -2.34
C ALA A 163 6.83 -2.06 -3.19
N ALA A 164 8.11 -1.76 -3.04
CA ALA A 164 9.19 -2.47 -3.74
C ALA A 164 9.30 -3.95 -3.28
N ILE A 165 9.16 -4.23 -1.99
CA ILE A 165 9.12 -5.60 -1.46
C ILE A 165 7.90 -6.34 -2.02
N GLY A 166 6.72 -5.71 -2.03
CA GLY A 166 5.49 -6.28 -2.63
C GLY A 166 5.68 -6.60 -4.10
N ALA A 167 6.24 -5.68 -4.88
CA ALA A 167 6.50 -5.89 -6.31
C ALA A 167 7.55 -6.98 -6.59
N ALA A 168 8.59 -7.10 -5.74
CA ALA A 168 9.68 -8.06 -5.94
C ALA A 168 9.35 -9.48 -5.44
N PHE A 169 8.56 -9.60 -4.38
CA PHE A 169 8.32 -10.86 -3.66
C PHE A 169 6.84 -11.21 -3.52
N GLY A 170 5.93 -10.34 -4.01
CA GLY A 170 4.51 -10.61 -4.09
C GLY A 170 4.17 -11.57 -5.21
N SER A 171 3.01 -12.18 -5.11
CA SER A 171 2.42 -12.99 -6.17
C SER A 171 0.92 -12.72 -6.25
N GLU A 172 0.40 -12.77 -7.45
CA GLU A 172 -1.02 -12.68 -7.74
C GLU A 172 -1.35 -13.70 -8.82
N THR A 173 -2.34 -14.55 -8.55
CA THR A 173 -2.73 -15.63 -9.44
C THR A 173 -4.25 -15.68 -9.51
N LEU A 174 -4.78 -15.75 -10.74
CA LEU A 174 -6.17 -16.02 -11.02
C LEU A 174 -6.32 -17.47 -11.46
N PHE A 175 -7.27 -18.19 -10.88
CA PHE A 175 -7.60 -19.55 -11.28
C PHE A 175 -9.09 -19.82 -11.05
N SER A 176 -9.70 -20.63 -11.92
CA SER A 176 -11.11 -20.99 -11.82
C SER A 176 -11.24 -22.42 -11.33
N LEU A 177 -12.19 -22.66 -10.44
CA LEU A 177 -12.50 -23.97 -9.88
C LEU A 177 -13.98 -24.30 -10.07
N LEU A 178 -14.25 -25.55 -10.23
CA LEU A 178 -15.58 -26.15 -10.11
C LEU A 178 -15.69 -26.85 -8.75
N PRO A 179 -16.89 -27.12 -8.24
CA PRO A 179 -17.05 -27.88 -7.01
C PRO A 179 -16.32 -29.22 -7.05
N GLY A 180 -15.47 -29.47 -6.08
CA GLY A 180 -14.56 -30.61 -5.98
C GLY A 180 -13.16 -30.37 -6.51
N ASP A 181 -12.93 -29.35 -7.34
CA ASP A 181 -11.62 -29.03 -7.88
C ASP A 181 -10.74 -28.30 -6.84
N GLN A 182 -9.42 -28.43 -7.02
CA GLN A 182 -8.43 -27.75 -6.20
C GLN A 182 -7.34 -27.11 -7.05
N ALA A 183 -6.79 -25.99 -6.56
CA ALA A 183 -5.63 -25.33 -7.17
C ALA A 183 -4.60 -24.94 -6.11
N LEU A 184 -3.34 -24.91 -6.53
CA LEU A 184 -2.26 -24.32 -5.74
C LEU A 184 -2.43 -22.81 -5.68
N LEU A 185 -2.20 -22.22 -4.50
CA LEU A 185 -2.28 -20.78 -4.31
C LEU A 185 -1.09 -20.04 -4.96
N ASP A 186 0.05 -20.72 -5.05
CA ASP A 186 1.28 -20.25 -5.74
C ASP A 186 2.22 -21.45 -5.97
N THR A 187 3.32 -21.20 -6.66
CA THR A 187 4.42 -22.17 -6.78
C THR A 187 4.96 -22.55 -5.39
N PRO A 188 5.15 -23.84 -5.08
CA PRO A 188 5.62 -24.27 -3.76
C PRO A 188 6.90 -23.55 -3.35
N ARG A 189 6.87 -22.89 -2.20
CA ARG A 189 8.00 -22.21 -1.57
C ARG A 189 8.23 -22.81 -0.19
N ALA A 190 9.46 -22.86 0.26
CA ALA A 190 9.82 -23.26 1.62
C ALA A 190 9.36 -24.68 2.05
N GLY A 191 9.28 -25.64 1.14
CA GLY A 191 9.12 -27.06 1.45
C GLY A 191 7.71 -27.52 1.75
N PHE A 192 6.70 -26.68 1.58
CA PHE A 192 5.27 -27.06 1.64
C PHE A 192 4.47 -26.42 0.50
N SER A 193 3.34 -27.02 0.16
CA SER A 193 2.39 -26.51 -0.83
C SER A 193 1.10 -26.06 -0.16
N SER A 194 0.63 -24.86 -0.50
CA SER A 194 -0.68 -24.34 -0.08
C SER A 194 -1.65 -24.40 -1.23
N ALA A 195 -2.82 -24.97 -1.01
CA ALA A 195 -3.87 -25.11 -2.03
C ALA A 195 -5.24 -24.75 -1.45
N VAL A 196 -6.18 -24.50 -2.34
CA VAL A 196 -7.60 -24.31 -2.02
C VAL A 196 -8.43 -25.25 -2.87
N ARG A 197 -9.44 -25.88 -2.27
CA ARG A 197 -10.46 -26.69 -2.94
C ARG A 197 -11.80 -26.01 -2.79
N LEU A 198 -12.53 -25.89 -3.90
CA LEU A 198 -13.92 -25.43 -3.88
C LEU A 198 -14.81 -26.59 -3.46
N GLU A 199 -15.55 -26.42 -2.36
CA GLU A 199 -16.50 -27.44 -1.89
C GLU A 199 -17.89 -27.17 -2.46
N ASP A 200 -18.35 -25.90 -2.38
CA ASP A 200 -19.68 -25.51 -2.80
C ASP A 200 -19.74 -24.01 -3.10
N PHE A 201 -20.68 -23.62 -3.95
CA PHE A 201 -20.96 -22.23 -4.27
C PHE A 201 -22.46 -22.00 -4.30
N ASP A 202 -22.94 -21.11 -3.41
CA ASP A 202 -24.34 -20.71 -3.31
C ASP A 202 -24.50 -19.22 -3.60
N ALA A 203 -25.46 -18.91 -4.50
CA ALA A 203 -25.75 -17.54 -4.92
C ALA A 203 -27.23 -17.24 -4.78
N GLU A 204 -27.57 -16.32 -3.90
CA GLU A 204 -28.92 -15.76 -3.78
C GLU A 204 -29.02 -14.47 -4.59
N PHE A 205 -30.08 -14.28 -5.33
CA PHE A 205 -30.34 -13.09 -6.14
C PHE A 205 -31.54 -12.30 -5.58
N GLY A 206 -31.40 -11.00 -5.51
CA GLY A 206 -32.49 -10.10 -5.14
C GLY A 206 -33.53 -9.96 -6.28
N ALA A 207 -34.62 -9.28 -5.97
CA ALA A 207 -35.69 -9.00 -6.94
C ALA A 207 -35.23 -8.12 -8.13
N ASP A 208 -34.10 -7.44 -7.99
CA ASP A 208 -33.44 -6.62 -9.03
C ASP A 208 -32.47 -7.42 -9.91
N GLY A 209 -32.41 -8.75 -9.71
CA GLY A 209 -31.49 -9.63 -10.43
C GLY A 209 -30.03 -9.51 -10.04
N ARG A 210 -29.72 -8.73 -9.00
CA ARG A 210 -28.35 -8.64 -8.48
C ARG A 210 -28.12 -9.68 -7.38
N PRO A 211 -26.89 -10.21 -7.28
CA PRO A 211 -26.57 -11.12 -6.19
C PRO A 211 -26.71 -10.39 -4.85
N SER A 212 -27.54 -10.92 -3.98
CA SER A 212 -27.73 -10.45 -2.61
C SER A 212 -26.78 -11.17 -1.65
N ARG A 213 -26.42 -12.40 -1.98
CA ARG A 213 -25.49 -13.23 -1.22
C ARG A 213 -24.72 -14.13 -2.16
N LEU A 214 -23.42 -14.24 -1.91
CA LEU A 214 -22.50 -15.15 -2.61
C LEU A 214 -21.65 -15.83 -1.55
N ASP A 215 -21.98 -17.07 -1.24
CA ASP A 215 -21.26 -17.90 -0.29
C ASP A 215 -20.42 -18.92 -1.06
N THR A 216 -19.12 -18.90 -0.83
CA THR A 216 -18.16 -19.81 -1.48
C THR A 216 -17.51 -20.65 -0.39
N ALA A 217 -17.95 -21.90 -0.26
CA ALA A 217 -17.38 -22.84 0.69
C ALA A 217 -16.09 -23.43 0.13
N VAL A 218 -14.99 -23.28 0.87
CA VAL A 218 -13.67 -23.76 0.45
C VAL A 218 -12.97 -24.52 1.57
N THR A 219 -12.16 -25.49 1.20
CA THR A 219 -11.20 -26.13 2.11
C THR A 219 -9.79 -25.71 1.71
N PHE A 220 -9.07 -25.11 2.67
CA PHE A 220 -7.64 -24.84 2.53
C PHE A 220 -6.84 -26.11 2.85
N LEU A 221 -5.86 -26.42 2.00
CA LEU A 221 -5.02 -27.59 2.12
C LEU A 221 -3.55 -27.22 2.26
N ARG A 222 -2.82 -28.01 3.04
CA ARG A 222 -1.35 -27.93 3.12
C ARG A 222 -0.80 -29.32 2.81
N ASP A 223 0.08 -29.39 1.81
CA ASP A 223 0.65 -30.67 1.31
C ASP A 223 -0.44 -31.72 0.98
N GLY A 224 -1.56 -31.24 0.41
CA GLY A 224 -2.71 -32.08 0.06
C GLY A 224 -3.63 -32.45 1.23
N ALA A 225 -3.24 -32.19 2.48
CA ALA A 225 -4.07 -32.46 3.64
C ALA A 225 -4.99 -31.27 3.97
N PRO A 226 -6.29 -31.50 4.26
CA PRO A 226 -7.21 -30.45 4.64
C PRO A 226 -6.83 -29.86 6.03
N VAL A 227 -6.75 -28.52 6.08
CA VAL A 227 -6.37 -27.80 7.30
C VAL A 227 -7.54 -26.98 7.83
N ARG A 228 -8.28 -26.30 6.95
CA ARG A 228 -9.36 -25.39 7.37
C ARG A 228 -10.47 -25.32 6.34
N LEU A 229 -11.71 -25.51 6.81
CA LEU A 229 -12.92 -25.17 6.04
C LEU A 229 -13.27 -23.70 6.31
N ALA A 230 -13.66 -22.96 5.27
CA ALA A 230 -14.06 -21.56 5.36
C ALA A 230 -15.14 -21.24 4.33
N THR A 231 -16.01 -20.27 4.67
CA THR A 231 -16.93 -19.67 3.69
C THR A 231 -16.40 -18.29 3.34
N LEU A 232 -16.05 -18.10 2.08
CA LEU A 232 -15.59 -16.82 1.54
C LEU A 232 -16.78 -16.06 0.97
N ARG A 233 -16.74 -14.72 1.09
CA ARG A 233 -17.78 -13.83 0.55
C ARG A 233 -17.15 -12.65 -0.15
N VAL A 234 -17.95 -11.91 -0.88
CA VAL A 234 -17.55 -10.59 -1.40
C VAL A 234 -17.11 -9.71 -0.23
N ASN A 235 -15.91 -9.12 -0.32
CA ASN A 235 -15.26 -8.32 0.73
C ASN A 235 -14.92 -9.08 2.03
N GLN A 236 -15.04 -10.41 2.06
CA GLN A 236 -14.62 -11.27 3.16
C GLN A 236 -13.73 -12.40 2.64
N PRO A 237 -12.49 -12.07 2.26
CA PRO A 237 -11.54 -13.06 1.76
C PRO A 237 -11.08 -14.01 2.85
N GLY A 238 -10.59 -15.18 2.42
CA GLY A 238 -9.87 -16.10 3.29
C GLY A 238 -8.40 -15.79 3.34
N ASP A 239 -7.83 -15.82 4.50
CA ASP A 239 -6.38 -15.75 4.68
C ASP A 239 -5.84 -17.15 5.00
N PHE A 240 -4.79 -17.59 4.32
CA PHE A 240 -4.14 -18.89 4.54
C PHE A 240 -2.67 -18.86 4.11
N ASP A 241 -1.75 -19.19 5.02
CA ASP A 241 -0.30 -19.23 4.78
C ASP A 241 0.28 -17.92 4.17
N GLY A 242 -0.35 -16.78 4.51
CA GLY A 242 0.01 -15.46 4.00
C GLY A 242 -0.55 -15.14 2.61
N TYR A 243 -1.41 -16.00 2.06
CA TYR A 243 -2.21 -15.73 0.87
C TYR A 243 -3.58 -15.22 1.28
N LEU A 244 -4.04 -14.20 0.58
CA LEU A 244 -5.39 -13.68 0.66
C LEU A 244 -6.16 -14.18 -0.56
N VAL A 245 -7.19 -15.01 -0.35
CA VAL A 245 -7.97 -15.66 -1.41
C VAL A 245 -9.34 -15.03 -1.48
N HIS A 246 -9.65 -14.43 -2.63
CA HIS A 246 -10.93 -13.77 -2.89
C HIS A 246 -11.72 -14.54 -3.96
N PRO A 247 -13.03 -14.78 -3.79
CA PRO A 247 -13.91 -15.04 -4.91
C PRO A 247 -13.96 -13.78 -5.80
N TRP A 248 -13.53 -13.92 -7.07
CA TRP A 248 -13.38 -12.76 -7.98
C TRP A 248 -14.54 -12.63 -8.96
N THR A 249 -14.87 -13.74 -9.61
CA THR A 249 -16.01 -13.84 -10.52
C THR A 249 -16.54 -15.28 -10.53
N TYR A 250 -17.73 -15.48 -11.05
CA TYR A 250 -18.36 -16.77 -11.13
C TYR A 250 -19.25 -16.83 -12.39
N GLY A 251 -19.62 -18.03 -12.78
CA GLY A 251 -20.53 -18.27 -13.90
C GLY A 251 -21.12 -19.67 -13.85
N PRO A 252 -22.07 -19.94 -14.75
CA PRO A 252 -22.69 -21.25 -14.83
C PRO A 252 -21.73 -22.33 -15.34
N ALA A 253 -21.90 -23.53 -14.83
CA ALA A 253 -21.27 -24.76 -15.32
C ALA A 253 -22.33 -25.84 -15.44
N VAL A 254 -22.01 -26.90 -16.14
CA VAL A 254 -22.88 -28.08 -16.27
C VAL A 254 -22.07 -29.35 -16.06
N ARG A 255 -22.59 -30.29 -15.27
CA ARG A 255 -21.98 -31.59 -15.11
C ARG A 255 -22.53 -32.53 -16.19
N LEU A 256 -21.65 -32.98 -17.06
CA LEU A 256 -21.97 -33.90 -18.13
C LEU A 256 -21.37 -35.28 -17.88
N ARG A 257 -22.17 -36.33 -18.20
CA ARG A 257 -21.65 -37.67 -18.38
C ARG A 257 -21.80 -38.03 -19.84
N VAL A 258 -20.70 -38.34 -20.50
CA VAL A 258 -20.69 -38.71 -21.92
C VAL A 258 -20.09 -40.08 -22.08
N THR A 259 -20.81 -40.95 -22.78
CA THR A 259 -20.37 -42.31 -23.09
C THR A 259 -20.53 -42.61 -24.59
N THR A 260 -19.74 -43.53 -25.10
CA THR A 260 -20.02 -44.13 -26.42
C THR A 260 -21.27 -45.00 -26.37
N LEU A 261 -21.86 -45.34 -27.51
CA LEU A 261 -22.98 -46.29 -27.57
C LEU A 261 -22.61 -47.69 -27.02
N GLY A 262 -21.31 -48.02 -27.02
CA GLY A 262 -20.78 -49.22 -26.39
C GLY A 262 -20.58 -49.16 -24.88
N GLY A 263 -20.92 -48.00 -24.24
CA GLY A 263 -20.84 -47.82 -22.81
C GLY A 263 -19.46 -47.37 -22.28
N SER A 264 -18.49 -47.10 -23.15
CA SER A 264 -17.19 -46.58 -22.72
C SER A 264 -17.32 -45.09 -22.30
N ALA A 265 -16.88 -44.76 -21.10
CA ALA A 265 -16.91 -43.38 -20.60
C ALA A 265 -15.90 -42.49 -21.35
N LEU A 266 -16.33 -41.32 -21.81
CA LEU A 266 -15.53 -40.33 -22.49
C LEU A 266 -15.35 -39.09 -21.63
N LEU A 267 -16.40 -38.70 -20.85
CA LEU A 267 -16.39 -37.56 -19.94
C LEU A 267 -17.31 -37.89 -18.75
N ASP A 268 -16.87 -37.59 -17.54
CA ASP A 268 -17.71 -37.44 -16.34
C ASP A 268 -17.12 -36.33 -15.52
N ALA A 269 -17.44 -35.12 -15.93
CA ALA A 269 -16.85 -33.91 -15.33
C ALA A 269 -17.78 -32.69 -15.49
N PRO A 270 -17.63 -31.70 -14.62
CA PRO A 270 -18.25 -30.40 -14.84
C PRO A 270 -17.54 -29.65 -15.98
N VAL A 271 -18.32 -28.96 -16.80
CA VAL A 271 -17.86 -28.13 -17.93
C VAL A 271 -18.30 -26.70 -17.69
N PRO A 272 -17.37 -25.73 -17.63
CA PRO A 272 -17.72 -24.33 -17.46
C PRO A 272 -18.37 -23.74 -18.72
N LEU A 273 -19.35 -22.85 -18.53
CA LEU A 273 -19.90 -22.01 -19.58
C LEU A 273 -19.32 -20.61 -19.41
N ASP A 274 -18.05 -20.47 -19.74
CA ASP A 274 -17.21 -19.29 -19.41
C ASP A 274 -17.17 -18.24 -20.52
N GLN A 275 -17.83 -18.49 -21.65
CA GLN A 275 -17.98 -17.56 -22.75
C GLN A 275 -19.42 -17.04 -22.82
N VAL A 276 -19.60 -15.86 -23.42
CA VAL A 276 -20.92 -15.29 -23.69
C VAL A 276 -21.03 -15.04 -25.18
N ARG A 277 -22.03 -15.61 -25.81
CA ARG A 277 -22.37 -15.39 -27.21
C ARG A 277 -23.82 -14.89 -27.30
N ASP A 278 -24.03 -13.71 -27.85
CA ASP A 278 -25.35 -13.06 -27.96
C ASP A 278 -26.13 -13.01 -26.63
N GLY A 279 -25.41 -12.74 -25.53
CA GLY A 279 -26.01 -12.69 -24.18
C GLY A 279 -26.23 -14.04 -23.51
N THR A 280 -25.92 -15.15 -24.18
CA THR A 280 -26.11 -16.52 -23.69
C THR A 280 -24.77 -17.08 -23.20
N PRO A 281 -24.70 -17.64 -21.98
CA PRO A 281 -23.55 -18.41 -21.54
C PRO A 281 -23.34 -19.65 -22.40
N VAL A 282 -22.12 -19.82 -22.91
CA VAL A 282 -21.75 -20.98 -23.76
C VAL A 282 -20.41 -21.54 -23.27
N GLY A 283 -20.22 -22.83 -23.54
CA GLY A 283 -18.98 -23.53 -23.22
C GLY A 283 -18.69 -24.62 -24.25
N SER A 284 -17.54 -25.29 -24.12
CA SER A 284 -17.18 -26.41 -24.95
C SER A 284 -16.41 -27.48 -24.18
N ALA A 285 -16.51 -28.73 -24.60
CA ALA A 285 -15.71 -29.84 -24.09
C ALA A 285 -15.18 -30.66 -25.24
N ASP A 286 -13.86 -30.77 -25.35
CA ASP A 286 -13.23 -31.63 -26.35
C ASP A 286 -13.23 -33.10 -25.91
N LEU A 287 -13.58 -33.99 -26.83
CA LEU A 287 -13.57 -35.43 -26.64
C LEU A 287 -12.58 -36.05 -27.64
N PRO A 288 -11.26 -35.97 -27.36
CA PRO A 288 -10.24 -36.40 -28.34
C PRO A 288 -10.36 -37.86 -28.78
N THR A 289 -10.76 -38.73 -27.84
CA THR A 289 -10.93 -40.17 -28.11
C THR A 289 -12.06 -40.45 -29.11
N ALA A 290 -13.05 -39.55 -29.20
CA ALA A 290 -14.16 -39.65 -30.16
C ALA A 290 -13.96 -38.72 -31.37
N GLY A 291 -12.92 -37.88 -31.41
CA GLY A 291 -12.65 -36.93 -32.50
C GLY A 291 -13.70 -35.84 -32.64
N VAL A 292 -14.37 -35.47 -31.58
CA VAL A 292 -15.45 -34.45 -31.60
C VAL A 292 -15.34 -33.47 -30.45
N THR A 293 -15.94 -32.29 -30.62
CA THR A 293 -16.12 -31.29 -29.60
C THR A 293 -17.60 -31.10 -29.28
N LEU A 294 -17.95 -31.06 -28.01
CA LEU A 294 -19.28 -30.67 -27.56
C LEU A 294 -19.36 -29.16 -27.48
N GLY A 295 -20.34 -28.54 -28.13
CA GLY A 295 -20.74 -27.14 -27.91
C GLY A 295 -21.94 -27.11 -26.97
N LEU A 296 -21.91 -26.24 -25.98
CA LEU A 296 -22.89 -26.13 -24.90
C LEU A 296 -23.44 -24.72 -24.85
N ALA A 297 -24.76 -24.60 -24.70
CA ALA A 297 -25.41 -23.28 -24.53
C ALA A 297 -26.65 -23.41 -23.65
N ILE A 298 -26.91 -22.47 -22.73
CA ILE A 298 -28.16 -22.42 -22.00
C ILE A 298 -29.25 -21.92 -22.94
N THR A 299 -30.18 -22.81 -23.34
CA THR A 299 -31.27 -22.46 -24.27
C THR A 299 -32.48 -21.87 -23.56
N ASP A 300 -32.76 -22.30 -22.34
CA ASP A 300 -33.78 -21.75 -21.47
C ASP A 300 -33.33 -21.82 -20.00
N ALA A 301 -32.96 -20.66 -19.44
CA ALA A 301 -32.51 -20.59 -18.06
C ALA A 301 -33.64 -20.87 -17.05
N ALA A 302 -34.86 -20.46 -17.35
CA ALA A 302 -35.99 -20.68 -16.46
C ALA A 302 -36.42 -22.18 -16.41
N ALA A 303 -36.25 -22.89 -17.51
CA ALA A 303 -36.52 -24.31 -17.59
C ALA A 303 -35.31 -25.20 -17.25
N ASN A 304 -34.13 -24.59 -16.90
CA ASN A 304 -32.86 -25.31 -16.75
C ASN A 304 -32.56 -26.20 -17.96
N GLU A 305 -32.68 -25.64 -19.17
CA GLU A 305 -32.49 -26.40 -20.41
C GLU A 305 -31.15 -26.05 -21.06
N LEU A 306 -30.35 -27.08 -21.34
CA LEU A 306 -29.07 -27.02 -22.01
C LEU A 306 -29.21 -27.50 -23.44
N GLY A 307 -28.80 -26.71 -24.41
CA GLY A 307 -28.54 -27.14 -25.78
C GLY A 307 -27.14 -27.75 -25.88
N VAL A 308 -27.05 -28.92 -26.39
CA VAL A 308 -25.81 -29.65 -26.67
C VAL A 308 -25.68 -29.87 -28.17
N SER A 309 -24.55 -29.51 -28.75
CA SER A 309 -24.18 -29.76 -30.13
C SER A 309 -22.92 -30.64 -30.19
N VAL A 310 -22.89 -31.62 -31.06
CA VAL A 310 -21.70 -32.42 -31.35
C VAL A 310 -21.12 -31.95 -32.68
N VAL A 311 -19.85 -31.52 -32.65
CA VAL A 311 -19.14 -30.99 -33.82
C VAL A 311 -17.92 -31.86 -34.07
N GLY A 312 -17.82 -32.40 -35.28
CA GLY A 312 -16.66 -33.12 -35.78
C GLY A 312 -15.83 -32.28 -36.77
N ASP A 313 -14.83 -32.88 -37.38
CA ASP A 313 -13.96 -32.22 -38.38
C ASP A 313 -14.73 -31.65 -39.56
N ASP A 314 -15.80 -32.33 -39.99
CA ASP A 314 -16.66 -31.94 -41.12
C ASP A 314 -17.79 -30.95 -40.72
N GLY A 315 -17.86 -30.52 -39.46
CA GLY A 315 -18.84 -29.60 -38.94
C GLY A 315 -19.84 -30.21 -37.96
N LEU A 316 -21.04 -29.59 -37.87
CA LEU A 316 -22.08 -29.99 -36.95
C LEU A 316 -22.62 -31.40 -37.33
N ILE A 317 -22.55 -32.33 -36.38
CA ILE A 317 -23.04 -33.71 -36.55
C ILE A 317 -24.52 -33.80 -36.13
N ASP A 318 -24.85 -33.37 -34.91
CA ASP A 318 -26.18 -33.47 -34.34
C ASP A 318 -26.36 -32.55 -33.12
N THR A 319 -27.60 -32.35 -32.68
CA THR A 319 -27.95 -31.51 -31.54
C THR A 319 -29.06 -32.11 -30.69
N ALA A 320 -29.03 -31.82 -29.39
CA ALA A 320 -30.15 -32.15 -28.49
C ALA A 320 -30.34 -31.05 -27.44
N ARG A 321 -31.51 -31.10 -26.79
CA ARG A 321 -31.80 -30.28 -25.60
C ARG A 321 -32.00 -31.22 -24.42
N LEU A 322 -31.35 -30.85 -23.29
CA LEU A 322 -31.34 -31.69 -22.10
C LEU A 322 -31.72 -30.86 -20.87
N ARG A 323 -32.43 -31.49 -19.96
CA ARG A 323 -32.68 -31.01 -18.61
C ARG A 323 -31.95 -31.88 -17.60
N PRO A 324 -31.70 -31.42 -16.37
CA PRO A 324 -31.05 -32.23 -15.35
C PRO A 324 -31.71 -33.62 -15.20
N GLY A 325 -30.86 -34.67 -15.18
CA GLY A 325 -31.26 -36.06 -15.14
C GLY A 325 -31.71 -36.63 -16.48
N GLN A 326 -31.71 -35.86 -17.57
CA GLN A 326 -32.04 -36.36 -18.91
C GLN A 326 -30.80 -36.82 -19.67
N GLU A 327 -30.99 -37.87 -20.45
CA GLU A 327 -30.01 -38.43 -21.37
C GLU A 327 -30.55 -38.36 -22.80
N ALA A 328 -29.70 -38.05 -23.78
CA ALA A 328 -30.01 -38.15 -25.19
C ALA A 328 -28.88 -38.83 -25.96
N ARG A 329 -29.26 -39.49 -27.04
CA ARG A 329 -28.31 -39.91 -28.05
C ARG A 329 -28.07 -38.76 -29.02
N ILE A 330 -26.82 -38.37 -29.21
CA ILE A 330 -26.40 -37.27 -30.10
C ILE A 330 -25.28 -37.85 -30.99
N GLY A 331 -25.62 -38.17 -32.25
CA GLY A 331 -24.73 -38.92 -33.11
C GLY A 331 -24.42 -40.31 -32.55
N ASP A 332 -23.13 -40.61 -32.37
CA ASP A 332 -22.65 -41.89 -31.79
C ASP A 332 -22.35 -41.79 -30.28
N LEU A 333 -22.77 -40.69 -29.65
CA LEU A 333 -22.60 -40.46 -28.23
C LEU A 333 -23.92 -40.55 -27.47
N ARG A 334 -23.82 -40.92 -26.21
CA ARG A 334 -24.87 -40.85 -25.22
C ARG A 334 -24.46 -39.76 -24.22
N VAL A 335 -25.24 -38.68 -24.13
CA VAL A 335 -24.93 -37.51 -23.29
C VAL A 335 -26.03 -37.36 -22.26
N GLU A 336 -25.65 -37.37 -20.98
CA GLU A 336 -26.50 -37.08 -19.83
C GLU A 336 -26.12 -35.73 -19.21
N LEU A 337 -27.10 -34.87 -18.97
CA LEU A 337 -26.93 -33.68 -18.13
C LEU A 337 -27.26 -34.09 -16.69
N ALA A 338 -26.22 -34.27 -15.86
CA ALA A 338 -26.40 -34.66 -14.48
C ALA A 338 -26.92 -33.49 -13.61
N SER A 339 -26.29 -32.31 -13.69
CA SER A 339 -26.68 -31.13 -12.94
C SER A 339 -26.23 -29.83 -13.61
N PHE A 340 -26.84 -28.71 -13.19
CA PHE A 340 -26.23 -27.38 -13.33
C PHE A 340 -25.39 -27.10 -12.10
N ASP A 341 -24.20 -26.63 -12.33
CA ASP A 341 -23.21 -26.25 -11.34
C ASP A 341 -22.78 -24.78 -11.56
N ALA A 342 -21.83 -24.29 -10.79
CA ALA A 342 -21.20 -23.01 -11.02
C ALA A 342 -19.67 -23.17 -10.95
N TRP A 343 -18.97 -22.37 -11.75
CA TRP A 343 -17.53 -22.19 -11.58
C TRP A 343 -17.26 -20.89 -10.84
N VAL A 344 -16.20 -20.85 -10.07
CA VAL A 344 -15.74 -19.65 -9.34
C VAL A 344 -14.28 -19.40 -9.69
N THR A 345 -13.99 -18.18 -10.15
CA THR A 345 -12.61 -17.71 -10.27
C THR A 345 -12.18 -17.09 -8.95
N PHE A 346 -11.03 -17.50 -8.50
CA PHE A 346 -10.38 -16.96 -7.31
C PHE A 346 -9.20 -16.07 -7.70
N LEU A 347 -9.05 -14.96 -6.98
CA LEU A 347 -7.84 -14.16 -6.93
C LEU A 347 -7.07 -14.55 -5.66
N SER A 348 -5.94 -15.22 -5.83
CA SER A 348 -4.98 -15.47 -4.75
C SER A 348 -3.90 -14.42 -4.79
N ARG A 349 -3.71 -13.69 -3.70
CA ARG A 349 -2.70 -12.64 -3.58
C ARG A 349 -1.86 -12.83 -2.33
N ARG A 350 -0.55 -12.73 -2.50
CA ARG A 350 0.42 -12.64 -1.40
C ARG A 350 1.23 -11.36 -1.56
N ASP A 351 1.28 -10.55 -0.52
CA ASP A 351 2.01 -9.30 -0.55
C ASP A 351 2.82 -9.11 0.75
N PRO A 352 4.07 -9.58 0.77
CA PRO A 352 4.93 -9.46 1.96
C PRO A 352 5.33 -8.00 2.26
N GLY A 353 5.17 -7.08 1.31
CA GLY A 353 5.45 -5.66 1.48
C GLY A 353 4.34 -4.89 2.19
N LEU A 354 3.14 -5.46 2.28
CA LEU A 354 1.96 -4.78 2.81
C LEU A 354 2.15 -4.32 4.27
N LEU A 355 2.72 -5.16 5.14
CA LEU A 355 2.99 -4.80 6.53
C LEU A 355 3.96 -3.62 6.63
N VAL A 356 5.02 -3.62 5.81
CA VAL A 356 6.01 -2.53 5.76
C VAL A 356 5.35 -1.25 5.26
N LEU A 357 4.52 -1.33 4.21
CA LEU A 357 3.77 -0.20 3.65
C LEU A 357 2.83 0.42 4.70
N PHE A 358 2.03 -0.38 5.39
CA PHE A 358 1.13 0.11 6.44
C PHE A 358 1.89 0.70 7.62
N SER A 359 3.03 0.13 8.01
CA SER A 359 3.90 0.72 9.04
C SER A 359 4.37 2.12 8.64
N GLY A 360 4.74 2.30 7.37
CA GLY A 360 5.07 3.60 6.80
C GLY A 360 3.88 4.57 6.81
N ALA A 361 2.68 4.11 6.46
CA ALA A 361 1.46 4.93 6.47
C ALA A 361 1.09 5.39 7.90
N ILE A 362 1.21 4.52 8.89
CA ILE A 362 1.01 4.87 10.31
C ILE A 362 2.04 5.91 10.75
N LEU A 363 3.32 5.70 10.41
CA LEU A 363 4.39 6.64 10.74
C LEU A 363 4.13 8.01 10.09
N LEU A 364 3.67 8.04 8.84
CA LEU A 364 3.32 9.27 8.13
C LEU A 364 2.19 10.01 8.84
N SER A 365 1.10 9.32 9.14
CA SER A 365 -0.07 9.88 9.82
C SER A 365 0.29 10.43 11.20
N ALA A 366 1.06 9.69 12.00
CA ALA A 366 1.54 10.14 13.30
C ALA A 366 2.47 11.36 13.18
N SER A 367 3.37 11.35 12.21
CA SER A 367 4.27 12.48 11.95
C SER A 367 3.51 13.75 11.55
N LEU A 368 2.51 13.63 10.68
CA LEU A 368 1.67 14.75 10.28
C LEU A 368 0.83 15.26 11.47
N ALA A 369 0.23 14.37 12.25
CA ALA A 369 -0.52 14.75 13.46
C ALA A 369 0.35 15.56 14.43
N VAL A 370 1.58 15.11 14.70
CA VAL A 370 2.52 15.85 15.52
C VAL A 370 2.88 17.22 14.91
N ALA A 371 3.13 17.27 13.62
CA ALA A 371 3.50 18.50 12.94
C ALA A 371 2.40 19.56 12.97
N PHE A 372 1.12 19.15 12.88
CA PHE A 372 -0.03 20.06 12.86
C PHE A 372 -0.51 20.44 14.26
N TRP A 373 -0.62 19.48 15.18
CA TRP A 373 -1.25 19.72 16.48
C TRP A 373 -0.27 20.04 17.60
N LEU A 374 1.02 19.74 17.43
CA LEU A 374 2.04 19.96 18.43
C LEU A 374 3.20 20.82 17.89
N PRO A 375 2.93 22.02 17.34
CA PRO A 375 3.96 22.84 16.72
C PRO A 375 5.02 23.26 17.75
N ARG A 376 6.25 23.32 17.27
CA ARG A 376 7.39 23.78 18.07
C ARG A 376 7.37 25.30 18.23
N ARG A 377 7.63 25.77 19.46
CA ARG A 377 7.80 27.20 19.77
C ARG A 377 9.21 27.44 20.25
N ARG A 378 9.81 28.51 19.75
CA ARG A 378 11.16 28.95 20.15
C ARG A 378 11.10 30.41 20.57
N LEU A 379 11.83 30.72 21.61
CA LEU A 379 12.00 32.09 22.01
C LEU A 379 13.46 32.37 22.39
N THR A 380 13.84 33.63 22.26
CA THR A 380 15.12 34.18 22.76
C THR A 380 14.82 35.46 23.49
N ILE A 381 15.30 35.59 24.73
CA ILE A 381 15.29 36.84 25.46
C ILE A 381 16.74 37.31 25.50
N ARG A 382 17.00 38.56 25.11
CA ARG A 382 18.34 39.17 25.10
C ARG A 382 18.32 40.44 25.88
N HIS A 383 19.41 40.70 26.59
CA HIS A 383 19.66 42.01 27.16
C HIS A 383 19.81 43.05 26.03
N SER A 384 19.18 44.22 26.21
CA SER A 384 19.30 45.39 25.32
C SER A 384 19.32 46.65 26.15
N THR A 385 19.86 47.73 25.60
CA THR A 385 19.90 49.07 26.22
C THR A 385 18.52 49.60 26.61
N ASP A 386 17.48 49.20 25.87
CA ASP A 386 16.09 49.64 26.08
C ASP A 386 15.28 48.62 26.91
N GLY A 387 15.93 47.69 27.62
CA GLY A 387 15.32 46.60 28.35
C GLY A 387 15.42 45.25 27.65
N PRO A 388 15.06 44.16 28.35
CA PRO A 388 15.15 42.79 27.76
C PRO A 388 14.21 42.64 26.56
N ARG A 389 14.76 42.25 25.41
CA ARG A 389 13.99 42.00 24.19
C ARG A 389 13.69 40.52 24.04
N LEU A 390 12.41 40.21 23.91
CA LEU A 390 11.90 38.87 23.60
C LEU A 390 11.64 38.75 22.10
N VAL A 391 12.17 37.67 21.50
CA VAL A 391 11.89 37.25 20.12
C VAL A 391 11.25 35.90 20.20
N LEU A 392 9.98 35.77 19.81
CA LEU A 392 9.21 34.54 19.79
C LEU A 392 8.92 34.12 18.34
N ARG A 393 9.16 32.86 18.04
CA ARG A 393 8.85 32.28 16.74
C ARG A 393 8.09 30.95 16.90
N GLY A 394 6.89 30.90 16.32
CA GLY A 394 6.15 29.67 16.09
C GLY A 394 6.56 29.00 14.78
N GLU A 395 6.19 27.74 14.60
CA GLU A 395 6.23 27.06 13.29
C GLU A 395 4.90 27.25 12.55
N ARG A 396 4.81 26.69 11.33
CA ARG A 396 3.58 26.75 10.53
C ARG A 396 2.36 26.36 11.36
N PHE A 397 1.24 27.05 11.17
CA PHE A 397 -0.04 26.83 11.86
C PHE A 397 -0.05 27.17 13.36
N ASP A 398 1.02 27.78 13.91
CA ASP A 398 1.04 28.31 15.26
C ASP A 398 0.78 29.82 15.24
N VAL A 399 0.06 30.33 16.26
CA VAL A 399 -0.19 31.75 16.45
C VAL A 399 0.72 32.25 17.57
N PRO A 400 1.92 32.82 17.26
CA PRO A 400 2.86 33.27 18.29
C PRO A 400 2.29 34.33 19.18
N ALA A 401 1.29 35.13 18.73
CA ALA A 401 0.63 36.17 19.49
C ALA A 401 -0.06 35.62 20.76
N ASP A 402 -0.73 34.49 20.67
CA ASP A 402 -1.40 33.87 21.83
C ASP A 402 -0.39 33.45 22.90
N GLU A 403 0.75 32.95 22.47
CA GLU A 403 1.81 32.56 23.39
C GLU A 403 2.47 33.77 24.02
N LEU A 404 2.64 34.85 23.27
CA LEU A 404 3.16 36.13 23.80
C LEU A 404 2.20 36.73 24.81
N ALA A 405 0.89 36.76 24.53
CA ALA A 405 -0.15 37.19 25.45
C ALA A 405 -0.14 36.40 26.77
N ARG A 406 0.15 35.09 26.69
CA ARG A 406 0.22 34.20 27.85
C ARG A 406 1.51 34.38 28.67
N LEU A 407 2.65 34.59 28.02
CA LEU A 407 3.96 34.62 28.65
C LEU A 407 4.37 36.05 29.07
N GLY A 408 3.99 37.06 28.27
CA GLY A 408 4.41 38.47 28.51
C GLY A 408 4.14 38.96 29.92
N PRO A 409 2.90 38.86 30.44
CA PRO A 409 2.58 39.31 31.82
C PRO A 409 3.39 38.56 32.88
N ARG A 410 3.66 37.26 32.68
CA ARG A 410 4.42 36.42 33.64
C ARG A 410 5.92 36.74 33.65
N LEU A 411 6.44 37.19 32.50
CA LEU A 411 7.84 37.58 32.33
C LEU A 411 8.09 39.04 32.67
N SER A 412 7.04 39.87 32.81
CA SER A 412 7.08 41.27 33.22
C SER A 412 6.59 41.49 34.68
N ALA A 413 6.03 40.46 35.32
CA ALA A 413 5.61 40.57 36.74
C ALA A 413 6.84 40.70 37.61
N ARG A 414 6.85 41.73 38.50
CA ARG A 414 7.89 41.83 39.53
C ARG A 414 7.75 40.64 40.49
N PRO A 415 8.88 40.04 40.96
CA PRO A 415 8.87 38.90 41.89
C PRO A 415 8.21 39.25 43.21
#